data_48a4b3164a32f7f9dc3c05d6d6719c2b
#
_entry.id   48a4b3164a32f7f9dc3c05d6d6719c2b
#
_cell.length_a   1.000
_cell.length_b   1.000
_cell.length_c   1.000
_cell.angle_alpha   90.00
_cell.angle_beta   90.00
_cell.angle_gamma   90.00
#
_symmetry.space_group_name_H-M   'P 1'
#
loop_
_entity.id
_entity.type
_entity.pdbx_description
1 polymer ?
#
loop_
_entity_poly.entity_id
_entity_poly.type
_entity_poly.pdbx_seq_one_letter_code
_entity_poly.pdbx_strand_id
1 'polypeptide(L)'
;SRRQLHGINILKEGDEQSTRRKDDLQVLLNSQSLTINPKEYYYKALLPEDYMQWKRVDVLAKKDCCEKRRMTVYFAEEGNLNQLLRDKLKQPSFEWAETFATLINDHVNIYTNGEFNIQEVDLAYYRQPRKIQIKDCVDPYTTLVSPVNIECEFKDDIIELIIDETVSIIAGDIESGNQFSRGSDGAERNN
;
A
#
# COMPACT_ATOMS: atom_id res chain seq x y z
N SER A 1 -11.84 1.32 3.81
CA SER A 1 -10.39 1.55 3.94
C SER A 1 -9.75 2.08 2.65
N ARG A 2 -10.08 1.56 1.44
CA ARG A 2 -9.56 2.11 0.16
C ARG A 2 -9.94 3.57 -0.07
N ARG A 3 -11.14 4.01 0.32
CA ARG A 3 -11.58 5.42 0.18
C ARG A 3 -10.76 6.38 1.03
N GLN A 4 -10.34 5.98 2.22
CA GLN A 4 -9.51 6.82 3.10
C GLN A 4 -8.07 6.95 2.59
N LEU A 5 -7.50 5.89 2.01
CA LEU A 5 -6.15 5.94 1.43
C LEU A 5 -6.06 6.84 0.20
N HIS A 6 -7.10 6.87 -0.64
CA HIS A 6 -7.16 7.78 -1.80
C HIS A 6 -7.50 9.22 -1.42
N GLY A 7 -8.07 9.46 -0.24
CA GLY A 7 -8.40 10.81 0.25
C GLY A 7 -7.22 11.59 0.85
N ILE A 8 -6.03 10.98 0.96
CA ILE A 8 -4.82 11.69 1.37
C ILE A 8 -4.34 12.57 0.21
N ASN A 9 -4.93 13.75 0.11
CA ASN A 9 -4.54 14.72 -0.89
C ASN A 9 -3.30 15.47 -0.37
N ILE A 10 -2.16 15.31 -1.04
CA ILE A 10 -0.87 15.96 -0.71
C ILE A 10 -1.01 17.50 -0.67
N LEU A 11 -1.98 18.06 -1.39
CA LEU A 11 -2.27 19.49 -1.41
C LEU A 11 -2.96 20.02 -0.13
N LYS A 12 -3.36 19.14 0.80
CA LYS A 12 -3.92 19.49 2.11
C LYS A 12 -2.94 19.19 3.26
N GLU A 13 -1.64 19.33 3.02
CA GLU A 13 -0.65 19.33 4.11
C GLU A 13 -0.97 20.50 5.07
N GLY A 14 -1.36 20.14 6.29
CA GLY A 14 -1.78 21.09 7.31
C GLY A 14 -3.23 20.95 7.77
N ASP A 15 -4.02 20.11 7.13
CA ASP A 15 -5.35 19.76 7.62
C ASP A 15 -5.21 18.71 8.75
N GLU A 16 -5.73 19.04 9.93
CA GLU A 16 -5.69 18.15 11.11
C GLU A 16 -6.31 16.78 10.83
N GLN A 17 -7.37 16.73 10.03
CA GLN A 17 -8.00 15.47 9.63
C GLN A 17 -7.07 14.61 8.74
N SER A 18 -6.30 15.24 7.86
CA SER A 18 -5.33 14.52 7.02
C SER A 18 -4.20 13.95 7.87
N THR A 19 -3.76 14.64 8.89
CA THR A 19 -2.71 14.20 9.82
C THR A 19 -3.20 13.02 10.66
N ARG A 20 -4.39 13.12 11.25
CA ARG A 20 -5.02 12.02 12.00
C ARG A 20 -5.18 10.76 11.14
N ARG A 21 -5.67 10.88 9.91
CA ARG A 21 -5.82 9.74 9.00
C ARG A 21 -4.47 9.09 8.65
N LYS A 22 -3.39 9.85 8.56
CA LYS A 22 -2.03 9.30 8.39
C LYS A 22 -1.58 8.50 9.62
N ASP A 23 -1.83 9.04 10.81
CA ASP A 23 -1.47 8.40 12.08
C ASP A 23 -2.25 7.10 12.29
N ASP A 24 -3.52 7.07 11.91
CA ASP A 24 -4.38 5.90 12.06
C ASP A 24 -3.95 4.73 11.15
N LEU A 25 -3.42 5.05 9.98
CA LEU A 25 -2.89 4.05 9.04
C LEU A 25 -1.45 3.65 9.32
N GLN A 26 -0.77 4.33 10.26
CA GLN A 26 0.63 4.06 10.60
C GLN A 26 0.82 2.61 11.10
N VAL A 27 -0.17 2.03 11.77
CA VAL A 27 -0.15 0.64 12.25
C VAL A 27 -0.04 -0.38 11.09
N LEU A 28 -0.46 0.00 9.89
CA LEU A 28 -0.39 -0.83 8.69
C LEU A 28 0.90 -0.61 7.89
N LEU A 29 1.71 0.40 8.26
CA LEU A 29 2.96 0.68 7.56
C LEU A 29 4.00 -0.38 7.88
N ASN A 30 4.50 -1.04 6.85
CA ASN A 30 5.54 -2.06 6.94
C ASN A 30 6.69 -1.76 5.98
N SER A 31 7.85 -2.31 6.24
CA SER A 31 9.02 -2.21 5.37
C SER A 31 9.68 -3.57 5.24
N GLN A 32 9.96 -3.98 4.01
CA GLN A 32 10.54 -5.28 3.71
C GLN A 32 11.49 -5.19 2.52
N SER A 33 12.62 -5.91 2.62
CA SER A 33 13.50 -6.14 1.47
C SER A 33 12.90 -7.19 0.55
N LEU A 34 12.84 -6.89 -0.74
CA LEU A 34 12.25 -7.75 -1.75
C LEU A 34 13.29 -8.65 -2.39
N THR A 35 12.88 -9.88 -2.70
CA THR A 35 13.68 -10.78 -3.54
C THR A 35 13.63 -10.30 -4.98
N ILE A 36 14.80 -10.04 -5.56
CA ILE A 36 14.94 -9.51 -6.91
C ILE A 36 15.36 -10.61 -7.90
N ASN A 37 14.79 -10.53 -9.10
CA ASN A 37 15.13 -11.39 -10.23
C ASN A 37 15.59 -10.50 -11.41
N PRO A 38 16.89 -10.54 -11.78
CA PRO A 38 17.42 -9.71 -12.84
C PRO A 38 16.87 -10.15 -14.22
N LYS A 39 16.55 -9.14 -15.03
CA LYS A 39 16.23 -9.22 -16.45
C LYS A 39 17.18 -8.31 -17.23
N GLU A 40 17.15 -8.34 -18.53
CA GLU A 40 18.10 -7.60 -19.37
C GLU A 40 18.06 -6.07 -19.11
N TYR A 41 16.86 -5.48 -18.97
CA TYR A 41 16.67 -4.02 -18.83
C TYR A 41 15.99 -3.60 -17.53
N TYR A 42 15.58 -4.55 -16.72
CA TYR A 42 14.90 -4.28 -15.46
C TYR A 42 15.08 -5.41 -14.45
N TYR A 43 14.76 -5.14 -13.20
CA TYR A 43 14.71 -6.14 -12.13
C TYR A 43 13.25 -6.34 -11.71
N LYS A 44 12.85 -7.60 -11.66
CA LYS A 44 11.54 -8.00 -11.18
C LYS A 44 11.63 -8.32 -9.69
N ALA A 45 10.82 -7.65 -8.85
CA ALA A 45 10.71 -7.90 -7.43
C ALA A 45 9.28 -8.32 -7.08
N LEU A 46 9.13 -9.45 -6.36
CA LEU A 46 7.83 -9.95 -5.94
C LEU A 46 7.33 -9.13 -4.75
N LEU A 47 6.04 -8.74 -4.78
CA LEU A 47 5.39 -8.06 -3.68
C LEU A 47 5.07 -9.03 -2.54
N PRO A 48 5.03 -8.55 -1.27
CA PRO A 48 4.53 -9.34 -0.16
C PRO A 48 3.06 -9.75 -0.33
N GLU A 49 2.68 -10.91 0.22
CA GLU A 49 1.30 -11.42 0.14
C GLU A 49 0.29 -10.48 0.80
N ASP A 50 0.71 -9.76 1.83
CA ASP A 50 -0.10 -8.79 2.57
C ASP A 50 -0.06 -7.37 1.97
N TYR A 51 0.55 -7.20 0.79
CA TYR A 51 0.64 -5.91 0.13
C TYR A 51 -0.74 -5.33 -0.18
N MET A 52 -0.93 -4.06 0.19
CA MET A 52 -2.15 -3.31 -0.14
C MET A 52 -1.83 -2.07 -0.99
N GLN A 53 -0.88 -1.25 -0.54
CA GLN A 53 -0.52 -0.03 -1.26
C GLN A 53 0.95 0.35 -0.97
N TRP A 54 1.68 0.69 -2.02
CA TRP A 54 3.06 1.16 -1.89
C TRP A 54 3.13 2.54 -1.23
N LYS A 55 4.21 2.79 -0.52
CA LYS A 55 4.54 4.10 0.04
C LYS A 55 5.84 4.63 -0.55
N ARG A 56 6.87 3.81 -0.57
CA ARG A 56 8.19 4.15 -1.08
C ARG A 56 8.93 2.88 -1.50
N VAL A 57 9.72 3.00 -2.55
CA VAL A 57 10.71 1.98 -2.93
C VAL A 57 12.08 2.62 -2.89
N ASP A 58 13.00 2.00 -2.18
CA ASP A 58 14.41 2.37 -2.14
C ASP A 58 15.22 1.30 -2.85
N VAL A 59 16.19 1.71 -3.62
CA VAL A 59 17.07 0.82 -4.37
C VAL A 59 18.52 1.11 -4.03
N LEU A 60 19.29 0.08 -3.74
CA LEU A 60 20.74 0.14 -3.67
C LEU A 60 21.31 -0.39 -4.98
N ALA A 61 21.93 0.48 -5.76
CA ALA A 61 22.49 0.14 -7.06
C ALA A 61 24.01 0.23 -7.07
N LYS A 62 24.64 -0.51 -8.00
CA LYS A 62 26.07 -0.50 -8.26
C LYS A 62 26.34 -0.45 -9.75
N LYS A 63 27.28 0.40 -10.16
CA LYS A 63 27.87 0.42 -11.51
C LYS A 63 29.30 -0.07 -11.39
N ASP A 64 29.82 -0.75 -12.40
CA ASP A 64 31.10 -1.49 -12.35
C ASP A 64 32.31 -0.67 -11.84
N CYS A 65 32.35 0.62 -12.16
CA CYS A 65 33.45 1.54 -11.80
C CYS A 65 33.20 2.34 -10.51
N CYS A 66 32.02 2.18 -9.87
CA CYS A 66 31.59 3.11 -8.83
C CYS A 66 31.18 2.38 -7.55
N GLU A 67 31.18 3.13 -6.43
CA GLU A 67 30.63 2.64 -5.18
C GLU A 67 29.10 2.46 -5.26
N LYS A 68 28.58 1.66 -4.33
CA LYS A 68 27.13 1.48 -4.20
C LYS A 68 26.44 2.80 -3.88
N ARG A 69 25.30 3.03 -4.51
CA ARG A 69 24.51 4.26 -4.34
C ARG A 69 23.05 3.94 -4.10
N ARG A 70 22.43 4.63 -3.14
CA ARG A 70 20.97 4.64 -3.01
C ARG A 70 20.36 5.50 -4.11
N MET A 71 19.28 4.99 -4.70
CA MET A 71 18.60 5.66 -5.81
C MET A 71 17.15 5.96 -5.44
N THR A 72 16.68 7.11 -5.91
CA THR A 72 15.27 7.48 -5.83
C THR A 72 14.49 6.74 -6.90
N VAL A 73 13.39 6.10 -6.52
CA VAL A 73 12.52 5.36 -7.43
C VAL A 73 11.19 6.09 -7.59
N TYR A 74 10.86 6.48 -8.80
CA TYR A 74 9.57 7.05 -9.15
C TYR A 74 8.64 5.97 -9.71
N PHE A 75 7.38 5.99 -9.32
CA PHE A 75 6.39 5.11 -9.94
C PHE A 75 5.89 5.72 -11.25
N ALA A 76 5.99 4.93 -12.31
CA ALA A 76 5.51 5.26 -13.64
C ALA A 76 4.27 4.41 -13.99
N GLU A 77 3.37 4.99 -14.73
CA GLU A 77 2.28 4.25 -15.34
C GLU A 77 2.82 3.41 -16.50
N GLU A 78 2.36 2.17 -16.61
CA GLU A 78 2.79 1.23 -17.64
C GLU A 78 2.58 1.79 -19.06
N GLY A 79 1.51 2.56 -19.26
CA GLY A 79 1.22 3.21 -20.55
C GLY A 79 2.29 4.22 -21.00
N ASN A 80 3.04 4.80 -20.06
CA ASN A 80 4.05 5.83 -20.32
C ASN A 80 5.48 5.26 -20.42
N LEU A 81 5.64 3.96 -20.18
CA LEU A 81 6.94 3.29 -20.08
C LEU A 81 7.84 3.53 -21.30
N ASN A 82 7.32 3.31 -22.49
CA ASN A 82 8.10 3.48 -23.72
C ASN A 82 8.59 4.92 -23.94
N GLN A 83 7.81 5.90 -23.50
CA GLN A 83 8.19 7.31 -23.59
C GLN A 83 9.31 7.63 -22.59
N LEU A 84 9.20 7.13 -21.36
CA LEU A 84 10.21 7.34 -20.31
C LEU A 84 11.55 6.71 -20.67
N LEU A 85 11.55 5.51 -21.25
CA LEU A 85 12.77 4.82 -21.66
C LEU A 85 13.47 5.49 -22.85
N ARG A 86 12.74 6.21 -23.71
CA ARG A 86 13.29 6.94 -24.88
C ARG A 86 13.77 8.33 -24.55
N ASP A 87 13.24 8.94 -23.49
CA ASP A 87 13.60 10.30 -23.10
C ASP A 87 14.92 10.28 -22.31
N LYS A 88 15.99 10.82 -22.90
CA LYS A 88 17.32 10.87 -22.29
C LYS A 88 17.38 11.60 -20.95
N LEU A 89 16.40 12.44 -20.65
CA LEU A 89 16.34 13.19 -19.40
C LEU A 89 15.53 12.46 -18.31
N LYS A 90 14.74 11.46 -18.69
CA LYS A 90 13.84 10.73 -17.78
C LYS A 90 14.19 9.24 -17.64
N GLN A 91 15.08 8.74 -18.51
CA GLN A 91 15.55 7.36 -18.42
C GLN A 91 16.30 7.11 -17.10
N PRO A 92 16.35 5.85 -16.62
CA PRO A 92 17.14 5.48 -15.44
C PRO A 92 18.58 5.95 -15.57
N SER A 93 19.11 6.60 -14.53
CA SER A 93 20.48 7.12 -14.53
C SER A 93 21.16 6.91 -13.18
N PHE A 94 22.31 6.23 -13.23
CA PHE A 94 23.13 6.04 -12.05
C PHE A 94 23.75 7.35 -11.56
N GLU A 95 24.12 8.24 -12.46
CA GLU A 95 24.75 9.53 -12.18
C GLU A 95 23.81 10.47 -11.41
N TRP A 96 22.54 10.50 -11.79
CA TRP A 96 21.51 11.30 -11.11
C TRP A 96 20.90 10.59 -9.90
N ALA A 97 21.24 9.32 -9.68
CA ALA A 97 20.68 8.45 -8.66
C ALA A 97 19.14 8.34 -8.73
N GLU A 98 18.61 8.25 -9.93
CA GLU A 98 17.18 8.20 -10.20
C GLU A 98 16.84 7.02 -11.10
N THR A 99 15.74 6.36 -10.78
CA THR A 99 15.15 5.34 -11.62
C THR A 99 13.64 5.35 -11.45
N PHE A 100 12.94 4.58 -12.24
CA PHE A 100 11.51 4.41 -12.10
C PHE A 100 11.12 2.94 -12.06
N ALA A 101 9.94 2.68 -11.51
CA ALA A 101 9.35 1.38 -11.42
C ALA A 101 7.92 1.39 -11.93
N THR A 102 7.46 0.25 -12.45
CA THR A 102 6.05 -0.01 -12.72
C THR A 102 5.54 -1.13 -11.85
N LEU A 103 4.24 -1.10 -11.54
CA LEU A 103 3.56 -2.10 -10.75
C LEU A 103 2.67 -2.94 -11.66
N ILE A 104 2.94 -4.24 -11.72
CA ILE A 104 2.18 -5.16 -12.56
C ILE A 104 1.76 -6.37 -11.71
N ASN A 105 0.45 -6.51 -11.49
CA ASN A 105 -0.13 -7.58 -10.68
C ASN A 105 0.52 -7.70 -9.29
N ASP A 106 1.35 -8.73 -9.10
CA ASP A 106 2.00 -9.13 -7.84
C ASP A 106 3.48 -8.75 -7.77
N HIS A 107 3.97 -7.94 -8.70
CA HIS A 107 5.39 -7.57 -8.73
C HIS A 107 5.65 -6.13 -9.16
N VAL A 108 6.81 -5.65 -8.78
CA VAL A 108 7.39 -4.36 -9.17
C VAL A 108 8.51 -4.63 -10.18
N ASN A 109 8.47 -3.95 -11.31
CA ASN A 109 9.56 -3.92 -12.28
C ASN A 109 10.34 -2.61 -12.11
N ILE A 110 11.62 -2.71 -11.79
CA ILE A 110 12.51 -1.56 -11.58
C ILE A 110 13.47 -1.50 -12.76
N TYR A 111 13.46 -0.41 -13.49
CA TYR A 111 14.18 -0.27 -14.75
C TYR A 111 15.59 0.25 -14.54
N THR A 112 16.56 -0.35 -15.23
CA THR A 112 17.97 0.03 -15.17
C THR A 112 18.51 0.45 -16.52
N ASN A 113 17.77 0.16 -17.59
CA ASN A 113 18.19 0.34 -18.97
C ASN A 113 19.58 -0.28 -19.29
N GLY A 114 20.00 -1.27 -18.47
CA GLY A 114 21.32 -1.90 -18.60
C GLY A 114 22.50 -1.08 -18.13
N GLU A 115 22.28 0.11 -17.52
CA GLU A 115 23.36 0.99 -17.11
C GLU A 115 23.99 0.64 -15.75
N PHE A 116 23.24 -0.01 -14.89
CA PHE A 116 23.67 -0.36 -13.53
C PHE A 116 22.97 -1.61 -13.02
N ASN A 117 23.53 -2.21 -11.98
CA ASN A 117 22.99 -3.40 -11.33
C ASN A 117 22.33 -3.05 -10.00
N ILE A 118 21.15 -3.59 -9.74
CA ILE A 118 20.48 -3.47 -8.44
C ILE A 118 20.98 -4.57 -7.51
N GLN A 119 21.33 -4.18 -6.29
CA GLN A 119 21.81 -5.09 -5.25
C GLN A 119 20.71 -5.40 -4.24
N GLU A 120 19.95 -4.39 -3.83
CA GLU A 120 18.93 -4.46 -2.82
C GLU A 120 17.73 -3.60 -3.22
N VAL A 121 16.54 -4.04 -2.87
CA VAL A 121 15.29 -3.30 -3.06
C VAL A 121 14.50 -3.38 -1.76
N ASP A 122 14.25 -2.22 -1.15
CA ASP A 122 13.44 -2.10 0.04
C ASP A 122 12.12 -1.45 -0.30
N LEU A 123 11.02 -2.10 0.04
CA LEU A 123 9.67 -1.61 -0.15
C LEU A 123 9.08 -1.18 1.20
N ALA A 124 8.68 0.08 1.31
CA ALA A 124 7.80 0.55 2.36
C ALA A 124 6.37 0.61 1.80
N TYR A 125 5.44 -0.05 2.47
CA TYR A 125 4.07 -0.23 1.97
C TYR A 125 3.07 -0.31 3.12
N TYR A 126 1.80 -0.04 2.80
CA TYR A 126 0.71 -0.38 3.68
C TYR A 126 0.30 -1.82 3.43
N ARG A 127 0.32 -2.63 4.48
CA ARG A 127 -0.15 -4.01 4.42
C ARG A 127 -1.67 -4.09 4.59
N GLN A 128 -2.24 -5.18 4.19
CA GLN A 128 -3.63 -5.49 4.51
C GLN A 128 -3.79 -5.64 6.03
N PRO A 129 -4.87 -5.08 6.62
CA PRO A 129 -5.16 -5.29 8.03
C PRO A 129 -5.45 -6.78 8.27
N ARG A 130 -5.03 -7.26 9.44
CA ARG A 130 -5.34 -8.63 9.86
C ARG A 130 -6.84 -8.82 9.99
N LYS A 131 -7.32 -9.96 9.53
CA LYS A 131 -8.72 -10.33 9.63
C LYS A 131 -9.07 -10.54 11.11
N ILE A 132 -10.07 -9.85 11.60
CA ILE A 132 -10.60 -10.03 12.96
C ILE A 132 -11.16 -11.45 13.05
N GLN A 133 -10.81 -12.19 14.11
CA GLN A 133 -11.28 -13.56 14.33
C GLN A 133 -11.68 -13.73 15.79
N ILE A 134 -12.77 -14.46 16.00
CA ILE A 134 -13.22 -14.87 17.32
C ILE A 134 -12.98 -16.38 17.42
N LYS A 135 -12.27 -16.79 18.48
CA LYS A 135 -11.98 -18.19 18.75
C LYS A 135 -13.28 -19.01 18.78
N ASP A 136 -13.21 -20.20 18.24
CA ASP A 136 -14.31 -21.17 18.17
C ASP A 136 -15.54 -20.71 17.33
N CYS A 137 -15.44 -19.55 16.66
CA CYS A 137 -16.44 -19.12 15.68
C CYS A 137 -16.11 -19.64 14.29
N VAL A 138 -17.16 -20.01 13.55
CA VAL A 138 -17.06 -20.45 12.14
C VAL A 138 -16.99 -19.20 11.25
N ASP A 139 -15.97 -19.11 10.43
CA ASP A 139 -15.88 -18.06 9.40
C ASP A 139 -16.98 -18.33 8.34
N PRO A 140 -17.92 -17.40 8.10
CA PRO A 140 -19.03 -17.61 7.19
C PRO A 140 -18.58 -17.78 5.72
N TYR A 141 -17.38 -17.33 5.36
CA TYR A 141 -16.87 -17.44 3.99
C TYR A 141 -16.03 -18.67 3.75
N THR A 142 -15.25 -19.11 4.75
CA THR A 142 -14.33 -20.25 4.61
C THR A 142 -14.86 -21.51 5.27
N THR A 143 -15.91 -21.40 6.08
CA THR A 143 -16.47 -22.50 6.92
C THR A 143 -15.47 -23.10 7.92
N LEU A 144 -14.31 -22.50 8.09
CA LEU A 144 -13.29 -22.95 9.02
C LEU A 144 -13.53 -22.33 10.42
N VAL A 145 -13.27 -23.14 11.44
CA VAL A 145 -13.33 -22.68 12.83
C VAL A 145 -12.04 -21.93 13.15
N SER A 146 -12.17 -20.71 13.68
CA SER A 146 -11.01 -19.90 14.07
C SER A 146 -10.33 -20.48 15.31
N PRO A 147 -9.02 -20.80 15.24
CA PRO A 147 -8.29 -21.39 16.37
C PRO A 147 -7.90 -20.37 17.44
N VAL A 148 -7.90 -19.08 17.12
CA VAL A 148 -7.41 -17.99 17.96
C VAL A 148 -8.31 -16.76 17.89
N ASN A 149 -8.23 -15.90 18.93
CA ASN A 149 -8.77 -14.55 18.86
C ASN A 149 -7.76 -13.64 18.15
N ILE A 150 -8.23 -12.88 17.16
CA ILE A 150 -7.48 -11.78 16.54
C ILE A 150 -8.31 -10.53 16.69
N GLU A 151 -7.85 -9.63 17.56
CA GLU A 151 -8.49 -8.34 17.81
C GLU A 151 -8.21 -7.36 16.66
N CYS A 152 -9.05 -6.33 16.59
CA CYS A 152 -8.84 -5.22 15.67
C CYS A 152 -7.54 -4.48 16.03
N GLU A 153 -6.69 -4.22 15.05
CA GLU A 153 -5.39 -3.58 15.25
C GLU A 153 -5.43 -2.05 15.15
N PHE A 154 -6.59 -1.49 14.86
CA PHE A 154 -6.77 -0.05 14.80
C PHE A 154 -7.05 0.54 16.18
N LYS A 155 -6.92 1.87 16.29
CA LYS A 155 -7.30 2.63 17.49
C LYS A 155 -8.81 2.64 17.70
N ASP A 156 -9.24 2.91 18.92
CA ASP A 156 -10.65 2.86 19.33
C ASP A 156 -11.57 3.75 18.47
N ASP A 157 -11.11 4.94 18.11
CA ASP A 157 -11.86 5.87 17.25
C ASP A 157 -12.12 5.29 15.85
N ILE A 158 -11.17 4.54 15.30
CA ILE A 158 -11.34 3.83 14.01
C ILE A 158 -12.23 2.59 14.18
N ILE A 159 -12.14 1.92 15.33
CA ILE A 159 -13.00 0.77 15.65
C ILE A 159 -14.46 1.22 15.71
N GLU A 160 -14.76 2.35 16.36
CA GLU A 160 -16.12 2.92 16.39
C GLU A 160 -16.65 3.21 14.98
N LEU A 161 -15.84 3.81 14.12
CA LEU A 161 -16.22 4.03 12.72
C LEU A 161 -16.54 2.73 11.96
N ILE A 162 -15.73 1.69 12.16
CA ILE A 162 -15.95 0.37 11.54
C ILE A 162 -17.25 -0.24 12.05
N ILE A 163 -17.53 -0.10 13.34
CA ILE A 163 -18.77 -0.59 13.97
C ILE A 163 -19.97 0.12 13.37
N ASP A 164 -19.96 1.46 13.33
CA ASP A 164 -21.06 2.27 12.79
C ASP A 164 -21.35 1.92 11.32
N GLU A 165 -20.30 1.81 10.50
CA GLU A 165 -20.47 1.41 9.10
C GLU A 165 -21.01 -0.03 8.97
N THR A 166 -20.54 -0.94 9.82
CA THR A 166 -21.01 -2.34 9.84
C THR A 166 -22.49 -2.40 10.23
N VAL A 167 -22.88 -1.67 11.28
CA VAL A 167 -24.28 -1.59 11.72
C VAL A 167 -25.16 -1.00 10.62
N SER A 168 -24.68 0.04 9.92
CA SER A 168 -25.40 0.63 8.78
C SER A 168 -25.65 -0.37 7.65
N ILE A 169 -24.62 -1.16 7.29
CA ILE A 169 -24.73 -2.20 6.25
C ILE A 169 -25.71 -3.29 6.67
N ILE A 170 -25.58 -3.83 7.87
CA ILE A 170 -26.45 -4.91 8.38
C ILE A 170 -27.89 -4.40 8.50
N ALA A 171 -28.10 -3.16 8.98
CA ALA A 171 -29.42 -2.58 9.10
C ALA A 171 -30.09 -2.38 7.74
N GLY A 172 -29.33 -2.03 6.71
CA GLY A 172 -29.78 -1.95 5.33
C GLY A 172 -30.21 -3.31 4.77
N ASP A 173 -29.41 -4.33 5.04
CA ASP A 173 -29.69 -5.73 4.60
C ASP A 173 -30.95 -6.31 5.29
N ILE A 174 -31.25 -5.87 6.52
CA ILE A 174 -32.45 -6.30 7.26
C ILE A 174 -33.68 -5.40 6.94
N GLU A 175 -33.54 -4.41 6.05
CA GLU A 175 -34.58 -3.43 5.74
C GLU A 175 -35.07 -2.62 6.97
N SER A 176 -34.22 -2.46 7.98
CA SER A 176 -34.54 -1.73 9.19
C SER A 176 -34.17 -0.24 9.05
N GLY A 177 -35.05 0.58 8.46
CA GLY A 177 -34.81 1.97 8.18
C GLY A 177 -34.33 2.83 9.37
N ASN A 178 -34.76 2.52 10.60
CA ASN A 178 -34.36 3.25 11.79
C ASN A 178 -32.89 2.99 12.21
N GLN A 179 -32.39 1.78 12.00
CA GLN A 179 -31.00 1.43 12.33
C GLN A 179 -30.05 1.87 11.21
N PHE A 180 -30.52 1.82 9.97
CA PHE A 180 -29.77 2.36 8.83
C PHE A 180 -29.50 3.86 9.00
N SER A 181 -30.50 4.65 9.37
CA SER A 181 -30.33 6.09 9.58
C SER A 181 -29.34 6.39 10.71
N ARG A 182 -29.36 5.65 11.83
CA ARG A 182 -28.42 5.85 12.93
C ARG A 182 -26.98 5.51 12.55
N GLY A 183 -26.77 4.43 11.82
CA GLY A 183 -25.44 4.03 11.34
C GLY A 183 -24.86 5.03 10.33
N SER A 184 -25.68 5.51 9.39
CA SER A 184 -25.25 6.51 8.40
C SER A 184 -24.94 7.86 9.03
N ASP A 185 -25.73 8.32 10.01
CA ASP A 185 -25.49 9.57 10.77
C ASP A 185 -24.21 9.49 11.60
N GLY A 186 -23.89 8.32 12.19
CA GLY A 186 -22.66 8.06 12.91
C GLY A 186 -21.43 8.14 11.99
N ALA A 187 -21.50 7.47 10.84
CA ALA A 187 -20.43 7.46 9.85
C ALA A 187 -20.19 8.86 9.23
N GLU A 188 -21.24 9.68 9.03
CA GLU A 188 -21.11 11.04 8.52
C GLU A 188 -20.50 12.02 9.51
N ARG A 189 -20.83 11.92 10.80
CA ARG A 189 -20.27 12.79 11.84
C ARG A 189 -18.78 12.60 12.07
N ASN A 190 -18.28 11.41 11.77
CA ASN A 190 -16.89 11.03 11.97
C ASN A 190 -16.01 11.19 10.71
N ASN A 191 -16.59 11.66 9.59
CA ASN A 191 -15.89 12.01 8.38
C ASN A 191 -15.67 13.53 8.25
#